data_521721e48bece8f55925470139d703b7
#
_entry.id   521721e48bece8f55925470139d703b7
#
_cell.length_a   1.000
_cell.length_b   1.000
_cell.length_c   1.000
_cell.angle_alpha   90.00
_cell.angle_beta   90.00
_cell.angle_gamma   90.00
#
_symmetry.space_group_name_H-M   'P 1'
#
loop_
_entity.id
_entity.type
_entity.pdbx_description
1 polymer ?
#
loop_
_entity_poly.entity_id
_entity_poly.type
_entity_poly.pdbx_seq_one_letter_code
_entity_poly.pdbx_strand_id
1 'polypeptide(L)'
;MKTQQLLNYAFDQWIAGDTSSLSDLPSAIDGSLVARTGSGGLDFGGMLRHAREKGGPALRKMTFHERARLIKGLGLAIMARKEELYELSYQTGATRKDGWIDIEGGAGTLFSFSSKGRRELPDAHVLLDGQLEPLSKSGSFVGQHIHVPLQGAAVHINAFNFPVWGMLEKLAPTLLAGVPAIIKPAS
;
A
#
# COMPACT_ATOMS: atom_id res chain seq x y z
N MET A 1 20.33 -24.27 9.16
CA MET A 1 19.20 -23.39 9.58
C MET A 1 17.90 -23.91 8.97
N LYS A 2 16.79 -23.91 9.69
CA LYS A 2 15.49 -24.21 9.04
C LYS A 2 15.16 -23.06 8.12
N THR A 3 14.98 -23.33 6.82
CA THR A 3 14.59 -22.32 5.85
C THR A 3 13.23 -21.73 6.22
N GLN A 4 13.17 -20.42 6.38
CA GLN A 4 11.94 -19.74 6.78
C GLN A 4 10.96 -19.67 5.60
N GLN A 5 9.74 -20.16 5.77
CA GLN A 5 8.64 -19.88 4.87
C GLN A 5 8.07 -18.49 5.19
N LEU A 6 8.01 -17.62 4.18
CA LEU A 6 7.33 -16.32 4.30
C LEU A 6 5.81 -16.53 4.30
N LEU A 7 5.15 -15.81 5.18
CA LEU A 7 3.70 -15.86 5.31
C LEU A 7 3.05 -14.74 4.47
N ASN A 8 1.82 -14.98 4.05
CA ASN A 8 0.96 -13.98 3.43
C ASN A 8 0.09 -13.33 4.52
N TYR A 9 -0.13 -12.03 4.43
CA TYR A 9 -1.06 -11.34 5.33
C TYR A 9 -2.40 -11.12 4.63
N ALA A 10 -3.45 -11.78 5.10
CA ALA A 10 -4.79 -11.63 4.59
C ALA A 10 -5.82 -11.89 5.71
N PHE A 11 -7.00 -11.27 5.62
CA PHE A 11 -8.08 -11.43 6.61
C PHE A 11 -7.62 -11.12 8.06
N ASP A 12 -6.75 -10.10 8.23
CA ASP A 12 -6.15 -9.71 9.51
C ASP A 12 -5.30 -10.81 10.19
N GLN A 13 -4.76 -11.76 9.42
CA GLN A 13 -3.92 -12.84 9.93
C GLN A 13 -2.80 -13.23 8.97
N TRP A 14 -1.75 -13.85 9.51
CA TRP A 14 -0.66 -14.40 8.73
C TRP A 14 -0.99 -15.83 8.31
N ILE A 15 -0.98 -16.11 7.01
CA ILE A 15 -1.37 -17.38 6.39
C ILE A 15 -0.19 -17.95 5.61
N ALA A 16 0.15 -19.21 5.88
CA ALA A 16 1.12 -19.95 5.08
C ALA A 16 0.51 -20.33 3.72
N GLY A 17 1.28 -20.18 2.66
CA GLY A 17 0.93 -20.80 1.38
C GLY A 17 1.17 -22.31 1.38
N ASP A 18 0.56 -23.03 0.43
CA ASP A 18 0.74 -24.47 0.28
C ASP A 18 2.21 -24.84 0.05
N THR A 19 2.70 -25.80 0.82
CA THR A 19 4.10 -26.22 0.75
C THR A 19 4.50 -26.81 -0.61
N SER A 20 3.52 -27.35 -1.36
CA SER A 20 3.74 -27.92 -2.72
C SER A 20 3.97 -26.86 -3.80
N SER A 21 3.67 -25.59 -3.52
CA SER A 21 3.76 -24.48 -4.47
C SER A 21 4.75 -23.38 -4.04
N LEU A 22 5.66 -23.71 -3.14
CA LEU A 22 6.66 -22.75 -2.68
C LEU A 22 7.77 -22.58 -3.72
N SER A 23 8.19 -21.33 -3.92
CA SER A 23 9.38 -20.95 -4.68
C SER A 23 10.51 -20.57 -3.74
N ASP A 24 11.72 -20.94 -4.07
CA ASP A 24 12.91 -20.54 -3.36
C ASP A 24 13.26 -19.07 -3.69
N LEU A 25 13.68 -18.34 -2.68
CA LEU A 25 14.21 -16.97 -2.81
C LEU A 25 15.71 -17.01 -2.50
N PRO A 26 16.56 -17.09 -3.55
CA PRO A 26 18.00 -17.11 -3.35
C PRO A 26 18.55 -15.69 -3.12
N SER A 27 19.64 -15.62 -2.38
CA SER A 27 20.47 -14.43 -2.29
C SER A 27 21.07 -14.11 -3.67
N ALA A 28 20.98 -12.85 -4.11
CA ALA A 28 21.63 -12.40 -5.34
C ALA A 28 23.16 -12.29 -5.20
N ILE A 29 23.71 -12.44 -3.98
CA ILE A 29 25.14 -12.33 -3.71
C ILE A 29 25.85 -13.67 -3.97
N ASP A 30 25.31 -14.76 -3.43
CA ASP A 30 25.97 -16.06 -3.40
C ASP A 30 25.06 -17.25 -3.77
N GLY A 31 23.79 -17.00 -4.09
CA GLY A 31 22.80 -18.00 -4.43
C GLY A 31 22.31 -18.82 -3.24
N SER A 32 22.73 -18.52 -2.02
CA SER A 32 22.24 -19.21 -0.83
C SER A 32 20.74 -18.97 -0.62
N LEU A 33 20.05 -19.97 -0.07
CA LEU A 33 18.61 -19.87 0.16
C LEU A 33 18.30 -18.96 1.33
N VAL A 34 17.67 -17.82 1.05
CA VAL A 34 17.24 -16.83 2.06
C VAL A 34 15.89 -17.25 2.68
N ALA A 35 14.89 -17.52 1.85
CA ALA A 35 13.55 -17.88 2.30
C ALA A 35 12.79 -18.65 1.21
N ARG A 36 11.59 -19.13 1.56
CA ARG A 36 10.62 -19.67 0.60
C ARG A 36 9.32 -18.90 0.66
N THR A 37 8.69 -18.69 -0.48
CA THR A 37 7.43 -17.98 -0.58
C THR A 37 6.47 -18.68 -1.52
N GLY A 38 5.18 -18.49 -1.31
CA GLY A 38 4.14 -19.00 -2.19
C GLY A 38 2.76 -18.50 -1.79
N SER A 39 1.87 -18.47 -2.74
CA SER A 39 0.47 -18.03 -2.56
C SER A 39 -0.54 -19.14 -2.88
N GLY A 40 -0.08 -20.37 -3.07
CA GLY A 40 -0.96 -21.53 -3.27
C GLY A 40 -1.92 -21.71 -2.10
N GLY A 41 -3.16 -22.08 -2.38
CA GLY A 41 -4.20 -22.27 -1.38
C GLY A 41 -4.84 -20.99 -0.82
N LEU A 42 -4.38 -19.79 -1.21
CA LEU A 42 -5.00 -18.54 -0.78
C LEU A 42 -6.35 -18.31 -1.47
N ASP A 43 -7.36 -17.91 -0.71
CA ASP A 43 -8.67 -17.47 -1.24
C ASP A 43 -8.60 -16.03 -1.75
N PHE A 44 -8.10 -15.83 -2.97
CA PHE A 44 -8.06 -14.51 -3.61
C PHE A 44 -9.45 -13.88 -3.79
N GLY A 45 -10.47 -14.71 -4.05
CA GLY A 45 -11.86 -14.25 -4.12
C GLY A 45 -12.35 -13.70 -2.79
N GLY A 46 -12.04 -14.40 -1.70
CA GLY A 46 -12.30 -13.95 -0.34
C GLY A 46 -11.54 -12.69 0.02
N MET A 47 -10.25 -12.59 -0.37
CA MET A 47 -9.45 -11.38 -0.16
C MET A 47 -10.10 -10.16 -0.84
N LEU A 48 -10.59 -10.32 -2.08
CA LEU A 48 -11.29 -9.26 -2.79
C LEU A 48 -12.61 -8.89 -2.09
N ARG A 49 -13.39 -9.88 -1.64
CA ARG A 49 -14.60 -9.62 -0.84
C ARG A 49 -14.30 -8.89 0.46
N HIS A 50 -13.27 -9.33 1.20
CA HIS A 50 -12.81 -8.65 2.43
C HIS A 50 -12.42 -7.20 2.17
N ALA A 51 -11.67 -6.93 1.11
CA ALA A 51 -11.30 -5.58 0.72
C ALA A 51 -12.53 -4.71 0.44
N ARG A 52 -13.53 -5.25 -0.27
CA ARG A 52 -14.78 -4.55 -0.61
C ARG A 52 -15.70 -4.32 0.59
N GLU A 53 -15.86 -5.34 1.44
CA GLU A 53 -16.88 -5.37 2.50
C GLU A 53 -16.37 -4.84 3.85
N LYS A 54 -15.06 -4.90 4.09
CA LYS A 54 -14.41 -4.45 5.32
C LYS A 54 -13.46 -3.28 5.08
N GLY A 55 -12.43 -3.47 4.26
CA GLY A 55 -11.37 -2.47 4.04
C GLY A 55 -11.91 -1.17 3.45
N GLY A 56 -12.68 -1.24 2.38
CA GLY A 56 -13.26 -0.05 1.74
C GLY A 56 -14.19 0.74 2.65
N PRO A 57 -15.19 0.11 3.30
CA PRO A 57 -16.04 0.80 4.28
C PRO A 57 -15.26 1.43 5.44
N ALA A 58 -14.23 0.75 5.97
CA ALA A 58 -13.39 1.29 7.03
C ALA A 58 -12.65 2.57 6.59
N LEU A 59 -12.02 2.55 5.40
CA LEU A 59 -11.33 3.72 4.85
C LEU A 59 -12.29 4.86 4.51
N ARG A 60 -13.49 4.57 4.00
CA ARG A 60 -14.50 5.60 3.69
C ARG A 60 -15.10 6.27 4.92
N LYS A 61 -15.05 5.63 6.08
CA LYS A 61 -15.44 6.27 7.37
C LYS A 61 -14.40 7.28 7.87
N MET A 62 -13.18 7.23 7.34
CA MET A 62 -12.10 8.14 7.68
C MET A 62 -12.13 9.37 6.77
N THR A 63 -11.85 10.55 7.33
CA THR A 63 -11.59 11.75 6.54
C THR A 63 -10.25 11.65 5.79
N PHE A 64 -10.00 12.57 4.84
CA PHE A 64 -8.68 12.66 4.21
C PHE A 64 -7.55 12.85 5.22
N HIS A 65 -7.77 13.68 6.25
CA HIS A 65 -6.76 13.92 7.29
C HIS A 65 -6.51 12.69 8.17
N GLU A 66 -7.53 11.90 8.46
CA GLU A 66 -7.37 10.65 9.22
C GLU A 66 -6.61 9.61 8.40
N ARG A 67 -6.95 9.43 7.12
CA ARG A 67 -6.18 8.57 6.21
C ARG A 67 -4.74 9.05 6.05
N ALA A 68 -4.51 10.36 5.95
CA ALA A 68 -3.16 10.93 5.90
C ALA A 68 -2.35 10.65 7.17
N ARG A 69 -2.98 10.69 8.36
CA ARG A 69 -2.33 10.30 9.62
C ARG A 69 -1.99 8.80 9.66
N LEU A 70 -2.87 7.94 9.14
CA LEU A 70 -2.62 6.50 8.99
C LEU A 70 -1.38 6.26 8.12
N ILE A 71 -1.29 6.91 6.96
CA ILE A 71 -0.15 6.82 6.03
C ILE A 71 1.14 7.28 6.73
N LYS A 72 1.10 8.35 7.53
CA LYS A 72 2.25 8.79 8.33
C LYS A 72 2.69 7.73 9.33
N GLY A 73 1.72 7.11 10.03
CA GLY A 73 2.00 6.03 10.98
C GLY A 73 2.72 4.85 10.33
N LEU A 74 2.29 4.47 9.13
CA LEU A 74 2.96 3.43 8.34
C LEU A 74 4.41 3.81 8.00
N GLY A 75 4.63 5.05 7.53
CA GLY A 75 5.99 5.55 7.25
C GLY A 75 6.90 5.53 8.48
N LEU A 76 6.38 5.94 9.63
CA LEU A 76 7.14 5.90 10.90
C LEU A 76 7.48 4.47 11.32
N ALA A 77 6.55 3.52 11.15
CA ALA A 77 6.79 2.10 11.47
C ALA A 77 7.87 1.48 10.58
N ILE A 78 7.90 1.82 9.28
CA ILE A 78 8.95 1.39 8.35
C ILE A 78 10.30 1.99 8.77
N MET A 79 10.35 3.29 9.05
CA MET A 79 11.59 3.96 9.47
C MET A 79 12.15 3.42 10.79
N ALA A 80 11.29 3.02 11.73
CA ALA A 80 11.72 2.39 12.98
C ALA A 80 12.41 1.04 12.78
N ARG A 81 12.17 0.37 11.66
CA ARG A 81 12.74 -0.94 11.31
C ARG A 81 13.69 -0.89 10.11
N LYS A 82 14.16 0.28 9.72
CA LYS A 82 14.95 0.45 8.50
C LYS A 82 16.24 -0.36 8.47
N GLU A 83 16.92 -0.53 9.60
CA GLU A 83 18.15 -1.31 9.65
C GLU A 83 17.90 -2.80 9.33
N GLU A 84 16.82 -3.38 9.81
CA GLU A 84 16.41 -4.75 9.43
C GLU A 84 16.12 -4.85 7.91
N LEU A 85 15.50 -3.82 7.35
CA LEU A 85 15.20 -3.76 5.91
C LEU A 85 16.47 -3.60 5.08
N TYR A 86 17.50 -2.87 5.56
CA TYR A 86 18.79 -2.78 4.91
C TYR A 86 19.49 -4.13 4.83
N GLU A 87 19.47 -4.92 5.91
CA GLU A 87 20.05 -6.26 5.92
C GLU A 87 19.37 -7.18 4.88
N LEU A 88 18.03 -7.08 4.76
CA LEU A 88 17.29 -7.80 3.74
C LEU A 88 17.58 -7.28 2.32
N SER A 89 17.64 -5.96 2.15
CA SER A 89 17.96 -5.33 0.86
C SER A 89 19.34 -5.77 0.34
N TYR A 90 20.30 -5.98 1.22
CA TYR A 90 21.61 -6.48 0.86
C TYR A 90 21.54 -7.85 0.16
N GLN A 91 20.62 -8.72 0.57
CA GLN A 91 20.41 -10.03 -0.07
C GLN A 91 19.92 -9.94 -1.52
N THR A 92 19.36 -8.80 -1.92
CA THR A 92 18.96 -8.54 -3.32
C THR A 92 20.11 -8.06 -4.20
N GLY A 93 21.33 -7.94 -3.67
CA GLY A 93 22.50 -7.36 -4.34
C GLY A 93 22.56 -5.83 -4.29
N ALA A 94 21.63 -5.19 -3.57
CA ALA A 94 21.60 -3.74 -3.42
C ALA A 94 22.78 -3.25 -2.53
N THR A 95 23.41 -2.13 -2.92
CA THR A 95 24.34 -1.43 -2.05
C THR A 95 23.59 -0.72 -0.92
N ARG A 96 24.31 -0.29 0.13
CA ARG A 96 23.71 0.53 1.19
C ARG A 96 23.03 1.79 0.65
N LYS A 97 23.58 2.39 -0.40
CA LYS A 97 23.02 3.58 -1.05
C LYS A 97 21.72 3.25 -1.79
N ASP A 98 21.67 2.12 -2.50
CA ASP A 98 20.46 1.68 -3.20
C ASP A 98 19.36 1.35 -2.19
N GLY A 99 19.68 0.63 -1.11
CA GLY A 99 18.76 0.35 -0.02
C GLY A 99 18.22 1.63 0.65
N TRP A 100 19.08 2.65 0.82
CA TRP A 100 18.66 3.96 1.33
C TRP A 100 17.62 4.62 0.38
N ILE A 101 17.90 4.63 -0.92
CA ILE A 101 16.97 5.20 -1.91
C ILE A 101 15.63 4.46 -1.87
N ASP A 102 15.66 3.13 -1.84
CA ASP A 102 14.44 2.32 -1.86
C ASP A 102 13.63 2.45 -0.55
N ILE A 103 14.28 2.26 0.59
CA ILE A 103 13.59 2.18 1.89
C ILE A 103 13.21 3.56 2.40
N GLU A 104 14.19 4.47 2.53
CA GLU A 104 13.90 5.82 3.05
C GLU A 104 13.19 6.70 2.01
N GLY A 105 13.50 6.54 0.72
CA GLY A 105 12.75 7.18 -0.36
C GLY A 105 11.29 6.72 -0.42
N GLY A 106 11.04 5.42 -0.27
CA GLY A 106 9.69 4.86 -0.17
C GLY A 106 8.92 5.41 1.04
N ALA A 107 9.54 5.43 2.23
CA ALA A 107 8.96 6.05 3.41
C ALA A 107 8.72 7.56 3.21
N GLY A 108 9.65 8.25 2.54
CA GLY A 108 9.53 9.66 2.16
C GLY A 108 8.30 9.93 1.30
N THR A 109 7.94 9.01 0.41
CA THR A 109 6.71 9.10 -0.38
C THR A 109 5.47 9.05 0.52
N LEU A 110 5.42 8.17 1.52
CA LEU A 110 4.33 8.14 2.51
C LEU A 110 4.23 9.47 3.26
N PHE A 111 5.34 10.05 3.71
CA PHE A 111 5.35 11.35 4.40
C PHE A 111 4.89 12.48 3.49
N SER A 112 5.29 12.46 2.22
CA SER A 112 4.85 13.44 1.21
C SER A 112 3.34 13.40 1.02
N PHE A 113 2.75 12.24 0.77
CA PHE A 113 1.30 12.08 0.62
C PHE A 113 0.54 12.40 1.91
N SER A 114 1.06 12.02 3.08
CA SER A 114 0.48 12.39 4.35
C SER A 114 0.48 13.90 4.57
N SER A 115 1.58 14.57 4.24
CA SER A 115 1.69 16.03 4.37
C SER A 115 0.73 16.76 3.42
N LYS A 116 0.74 16.39 2.13
CA LYS A 116 -0.15 16.94 1.11
C LYS A 116 -1.62 16.70 1.45
N GLY A 117 -1.97 15.47 1.84
CA GLY A 117 -3.34 15.12 2.21
C GLY A 117 -3.93 15.99 3.33
N ARG A 118 -3.10 16.49 4.26
CA ARG A 118 -3.55 17.39 5.33
C ARG A 118 -3.50 18.86 4.97
N ARG A 119 -2.70 19.27 3.99
CA ARG A 119 -2.56 20.68 3.59
C ARG A 119 -3.44 21.05 2.41
N GLU A 120 -3.66 20.12 1.49
CA GLU A 120 -4.26 20.38 0.18
C GLU A 120 -5.68 19.81 0.08
N LEU A 121 -6.03 18.81 0.92
CA LEU A 121 -7.36 18.22 0.97
C LEU A 121 -8.11 18.65 2.23
N PRO A 122 -9.47 18.73 2.17
CA PRO A 122 -10.27 19.08 3.32
C PRO A 122 -10.28 17.98 4.38
N ASP A 123 -10.54 18.34 5.64
CA ASP A 123 -10.84 17.33 6.68
C ASP A 123 -12.28 16.81 6.52
N ALA A 124 -12.54 16.11 5.44
CA ALA A 124 -13.84 15.60 5.02
C ALA A 124 -13.70 14.22 4.38
N HIS A 125 -14.84 13.55 4.19
CA HIS A 125 -14.90 12.21 3.57
C HIS A 125 -14.84 12.25 2.04
N VAL A 126 -15.21 13.38 1.45
CA VAL A 126 -15.30 13.62 0.01
C VAL A 126 -14.62 14.94 -0.32
N LEU A 127 -14.19 15.11 -1.57
CA LEU A 127 -13.65 16.38 -2.07
C LEU A 127 -14.69 17.01 -2.99
N LEU A 128 -15.10 18.24 -2.65
CA LEU A 128 -15.88 19.09 -3.54
C LEU A 128 -14.92 19.75 -4.55
N ASP A 129 -15.19 19.57 -5.83
CA ASP A 129 -14.38 20.11 -6.90
C ASP A 129 -15.09 21.34 -7.52
N GLY A 130 -14.45 22.49 -7.37
CA GLY A 130 -14.98 23.75 -7.86
C GLY A 130 -16.10 24.35 -6.98
N GLN A 131 -16.75 25.35 -7.55
CA GLN A 131 -17.86 26.08 -6.96
C GLN A 131 -19.19 25.45 -7.41
N LEU A 132 -20.25 25.75 -6.64
CA LEU A 132 -21.62 25.44 -7.05
C LEU A 132 -21.96 26.26 -8.31
N GLU A 133 -22.32 25.62 -9.39
CA GLU A 133 -22.63 26.26 -10.66
C GLU A 133 -24.15 26.37 -10.88
N PRO A 134 -24.70 27.58 -11.10
CA PRO A 134 -26.09 27.75 -11.53
C PRO A 134 -26.27 27.23 -12.96
N LEU A 135 -27.11 26.23 -13.15
CA LEU A 135 -27.42 25.63 -14.46
C LEU A 135 -28.72 26.17 -15.06
N SER A 136 -29.46 27.01 -14.30
CA SER A 136 -30.63 27.72 -14.77
C SER A 136 -30.54 29.23 -14.50
N LYS A 137 -31.24 30.04 -15.29
CA LYS A 137 -31.27 31.51 -15.12
C LYS A 137 -31.82 31.93 -13.77
N SER A 138 -32.73 31.16 -13.21
CA SER A 138 -33.34 31.42 -11.89
C SER A 138 -32.53 30.92 -10.71
N GLY A 139 -31.41 30.17 -10.93
CA GLY A 139 -30.65 29.52 -9.88
C GLY A 139 -31.38 28.34 -9.21
N SER A 140 -32.54 27.92 -9.74
CA SER A 140 -33.31 26.81 -9.19
C SER A 140 -32.73 25.43 -9.52
N PHE A 141 -31.80 25.36 -10.47
CA PHE A 141 -31.04 24.17 -10.83
C PHE A 141 -29.56 24.47 -10.78
N VAL A 142 -28.86 23.69 -9.98
CA VAL A 142 -27.42 23.88 -9.69
C VAL A 142 -26.67 22.54 -9.83
N GLY A 143 -25.40 22.60 -10.17
CA GLY A 143 -24.51 21.46 -10.26
C GLY A 143 -23.24 21.65 -9.44
N GLN A 144 -22.67 20.55 -8.95
CA GLN A 144 -21.35 20.52 -8.33
C GLN A 144 -20.69 19.18 -8.53
N HIS A 145 -19.38 19.17 -8.81
CA HIS A 145 -18.61 17.95 -8.88
C HIS A 145 -18.17 17.50 -7.49
N ILE A 146 -18.28 16.19 -7.23
CA ILE A 146 -17.88 15.60 -5.97
C ILE A 146 -17.00 14.39 -6.27
N HIS A 147 -15.77 14.38 -5.74
CA HIS A 147 -14.91 13.21 -5.78
C HIS A 147 -15.16 12.33 -4.55
N VAL A 148 -15.51 11.08 -4.80
CA VAL A 148 -15.74 10.06 -3.77
C VAL A 148 -14.77 8.88 -3.95
N PRO A 149 -14.42 8.13 -2.88
CA PRO A 149 -13.57 6.96 -3.02
C PRO A 149 -14.19 5.91 -3.97
N LEU A 150 -13.37 5.36 -4.86
CA LEU A 150 -13.78 4.24 -5.70
C LEU A 150 -14.15 3.03 -4.84
N GLN A 151 -15.16 2.29 -5.26
CA GLN A 151 -15.52 1.02 -4.64
C GLN A 151 -14.72 -0.11 -5.28
N GLY A 152 -14.28 -1.06 -4.45
CA GLY A 152 -13.46 -2.18 -4.90
C GLY A 152 -12.15 -2.26 -4.14
N ALA A 153 -11.11 -2.77 -4.81
CA ALA A 153 -9.74 -2.82 -4.31
C ALA A 153 -8.78 -2.49 -5.43
N ALA A 154 -7.72 -1.76 -5.11
CA ALA A 154 -6.59 -1.61 -6.00
C ALA A 154 -5.71 -2.86 -5.95
N VAL A 155 -5.25 -3.35 -7.09
CA VAL A 155 -4.30 -4.47 -7.16
C VAL A 155 -2.94 -3.90 -7.56
N HIS A 156 -1.96 -4.08 -6.68
CA HIS A 156 -0.60 -3.61 -6.90
C HIS A 156 0.32 -4.78 -7.15
N ILE A 157 0.86 -4.88 -8.37
CA ILE A 157 1.90 -5.85 -8.74
C ILE A 157 3.21 -5.07 -8.81
N ASN A 158 4.18 -5.46 -7.99
CA ASN A 158 5.41 -4.72 -7.78
C ASN A 158 6.61 -5.40 -8.43
N ALA A 159 7.54 -4.58 -8.94
CA ALA A 159 8.81 -5.00 -9.48
C ALA A 159 9.86 -5.20 -8.36
N PHE A 160 10.89 -5.97 -8.62
CA PHE A 160 11.88 -6.32 -7.59
C PHE A 160 13.02 -5.29 -7.43
N ASN A 161 13.23 -4.42 -8.42
CA ASN A 161 14.36 -3.48 -8.42
C ASN A 161 14.26 -2.34 -7.38
N PHE A 162 13.04 -1.96 -6.99
CA PHE A 162 12.74 -1.05 -5.87
C PHE A 162 11.53 -1.61 -5.09
N PRO A 163 11.72 -2.70 -4.34
CA PRO A 163 10.63 -3.45 -3.75
C PRO A 163 9.84 -2.65 -2.70
N VAL A 164 10.51 -1.77 -1.94
CA VAL A 164 9.86 -0.95 -0.92
C VAL A 164 9.27 0.30 -1.54
N TRP A 165 10.06 1.11 -2.26
CA TRP A 165 9.56 2.33 -2.89
C TRP A 165 8.43 2.05 -3.87
N GLY A 166 8.65 1.12 -4.81
CA GLY A 166 7.64 0.79 -5.84
C GLY A 166 6.30 0.33 -5.26
N MET A 167 6.30 -0.29 -4.09
CA MET A 167 5.09 -0.63 -3.35
C MET A 167 4.46 0.62 -2.71
N LEU A 168 5.25 1.44 -2.01
CA LEU A 168 4.75 2.54 -1.18
C LEU A 168 4.27 3.73 -2.01
N GLU A 169 4.87 4.00 -3.19
CA GLU A 169 4.42 5.07 -4.08
C GLU A 169 3.01 4.83 -4.64
N LYS A 170 2.60 3.56 -4.79
CA LYS A 170 1.25 3.18 -5.19
C LYS A 170 0.30 3.13 -3.99
N LEU A 171 0.80 2.66 -2.85
CA LEU A 171 -0.02 2.49 -1.65
C LEU A 171 -0.44 3.83 -1.04
N ALA A 172 0.46 4.81 -1.01
CA ALA A 172 0.19 6.12 -0.41
C ALA A 172 -1.04 6.83 -1.01
N PRO A 173 -1.09 7.08 -2.35
CA PRO A 173 -2.27 7.70 -2.96
C PRO A 173 -3.51 6.82 -2.88
N THR A 174 -3.37 5.49 -2.99
CA THR A 174 -4.48 4.55 -2.91
C THR A 174 -5.19 4.64 -1.55
N LEU A 175 -4.46 4.59 -0.46
CA LEU A 175 -5.02 4.72 0.89
C LEU A 175 -5.57 6.13 1.13
N LEU A 176 -4.88 7.18 0.67
CA LEU A 176 -5.36 8.55 0.80
C LEU A 176 -6.69 8.76 0.07
N ALA A 177 -6.85 8.16 -1.10
CA ALA A 177 -8.10 8.16 -1.86
C ALA A 177 -9.22 7.30 -1.21
N GLY A 178 -8.92 6.56 -0.14
CA GLY A 178 -9.91 5.74 0.57
C GLY A 178 -10.19 4.38 -0.09
N VAL A 179 -9.25 3.85 -0.86
CA VAL A 179 -9.35 2.57 -1.55
C VAL A 179 -8.42 1.55 -0.86
N PRO A 180 -8.91 0.34 -0.49
CA PRO A 180 -8.05 -0.73 0.01
C PRO A 180 -7.19 -1.31 -1.11
N ALA A 181 -6.03 -1.86 -0.75
CA ALA A 181 -5.10 -2.45 -1.70
C ALA A 181 -4.89 -3.95 -1.43
N ILE A 182 -4.79 -4.73 -2.51
CA ILE A 182 -4.24 -6.09 -2.52
C ILE A 182 -2.87 -5.98 -3.17
N ILE A 183 -1.83 -6.35 -2.43
CA ILE A 183 -0.46 -6.12 -2.83
C ILE A 183 0.22 -7.47 -3.10
N LYS A 184 0.73 -7.65 -4.32
CA LYS A 184 1.68 -8.71 -4.65
C LYS A 184 3.08 -8.08 -4.60
N PRO A 185 3.90 -8.41 -3.59
CA PRO A 185 5.29 -7.96 -3.54
C PRO A 185 6.10 -8.45 -4.74
N ALA A 186 7.28 -7.90 -4.94
CA ALA A 186 8.24 -8.45 -5.87
C ALA A 186 8.66 -9.87 -5.45
N SER A 187 8.96 -10.71 -6.42
CA SER A 187 9.46 -12.08 -6.22
C SER A 187 10.93 -12.16 -6.56
#